data_1cd5fef68ef11241d82d17ccfc3d60e3
#
_entry.id   1cd5fef68ef11241d82d17ccfc3d60e3
#
_cell.length_a   1.000
_cell.length_b   1.000
_cell.length_c   1.000
_cell.angle_alpha   90.00
_cell.angle_beta   90.00
_cell.angle_gamma   90.00
#
_symmetry.space_group_name_H-M   'P 1'
#
loop_
_entity.id
_entity.type
_entity.pdbx_description
1 polymer ?
#
loop_
_entity_poly.entity_id
_entity_poly.type
_entity_poly.pdbx_seq_one_letter_code
_entity_poly.pdbx_strand_id
1 'polypeptide(L)'
;MKRRPLCLLALLPALAFAQGMQDAGVEPTVKHFPGLGRITGNTDLRDTGITDSVMTRDDSHLTPFADAIDGGTQIVMVGSAHYSQIDGETPALFSSKIVDGMLRDDLGFDGVVITDDVGAAKAVAATPVGERATKFIAAGGDIVLTADPSQVPTMVSAIEAKAKGDPAFAKQVTASVTRVLTLKEDMGLLRCG
;
A
#
# COMPACT_ATOMS: atom_id res chain seq x y z
N MET A 1 -25.73 26.62 -7.39
CA MET A 1 -25.25 25.81 -6.22
C MET A 1 -24.71 24.49 -6.76
N LYS A 2 -23.37 24.33 -6.86
CA LYS A 2 -22.73 23.05 -7.23
C LYS A 2 -22.92 22.11 -6.04
N ARG A 3 -23.60 20.99 -6.24
CA ARG A 3 -23.72 19.93 -5.22
C ARG A 3 -22.32 19.40 -4.94
N ARG A 4 -21.79 19.64 -3.73
CA ARG A 4 -20.59 18.95 -3.25
C ARG A 4 -20.94 17.47 -3.17
N PRO A 5 -20.17 16.57 -3.79
CA PRO A 5 -20.51 15.15 -3.80
C PRO A 5 -20.54 14.58 -2.38
N LEU A 6 -21.42 13.62 -2.16
CA LEU A 6 -21.62 12.93 -0.87
C LEU A 6 -20.31 12.37 -0.27
N CYS A 7 -19.31 12.11 -1.11
CA CYS A 7 -17.96 11.68 -0.73
C CYS A 7 -17.26 12.63 0.25
N LEU A 8 -17.48 13.96 0.11
CA LEU A 8 -16.84 14.95 0.99
C LEU A 8 -17.38 14.88 2.43
N LEU A 9 -18.63 14.45 2.62
CA LEU A 9 -19.25 14.37 3.95
C LEU A 9 -18.74 13.17 4.77
N ALA A 10 -18.34 12.09 4.11
CA ALA A 10 -17.77 10.90 4.77
C ALA A 10 -16.26 11.03 5.02
N LEU A 11 -15.57 11.89 4.27
CA LEU A 11 -14.13 12.09 4.35
C LEU A 11 -13.72 12.84 5.62
N LEU A 12 -14.45 13.90 6.01
CA LEU A 12 -14.14 14.70 7.21
C LEU A 12 -14.07 13.86 8.50
N PRO A 13 -15.02 12.94 8.79
CA PRO A 13 -14.91 12.06 9.95
C PRO A 13 -13.72 11.11 9.90
N ALA A 14 -13.35 10.60 8.73
CA ALA A 14 -12.22 9.69 8.59
C ALA A 14 -10.89 10.42 8.84
N LEU A 15 -10.72 11.62 8.31
CA LEU A 15 -9.54 12.45 8.56
C LEU A 15 -9.46 12.89 10.03
N ALA A 16 -10.58 13.32 10.63
CA ALA A 16 -10.62 13.69 12.04
C ALA A 16 -10.31 12.48 12.96
N PHE A 17 -10.75 11.28 12.58
CA PHE A 17 -10.42 10.06 13.31
C PHE A 17 -8.92 9.74 13.19
N ALA A 18 -8.35 9.83 12.00
CA ALA A 18 -6.92 9.64 11.78
C ALA A 18 -6.08 10.63 12.59
N GLN A 19 -6.45 11.91 12.56
CA GLN A 19 -5.78 12.95 13.35
C GLN A 19 -5.87 12.67 14.86
N GLY A 20 -7.04 12.26 15.36
CA GLY A 20 -7.20 11.91 16.78
C GLY A 20 -6.34 10.71 17.21
N MET A 21 -6.07 9.75 16.31
CA MET A 21 -5.13 8.67 16.56
C MET A 21 -3.69 9.18 16.64
N GLN A 22 -3.29 10.05 15.70
CA GLN A 22 -1.95 10.66 15.69
C GLN A 22 -1.71 11.51 16.93
N ASP A 23 -2.68 12.33 17.34
CA ASP A 23 -2.63 13.14 18.56
C ASP A 23 -2.45 12.27 19.82
N ALA A 24 -2.92 11.02 19.78
CA ALA A 24 -2.74 10.02 20.84
C ALA A 24 -1.45 9.20 20.71
N GLY A 25 -0.58 9.47 19.72
CA GLY A 25 0.66 8.76 19.49
C GLY A 25 0.49 7.42 18.77
N VAL A 26 -0.63 7.22 18.08
CA VAL A 26 -0.90 6.01 17.28
C VAL A 26 -1.00 6.38 15.81
N GLU A 27 -0.13 5.81 14.97
CA GLU A 27 -0.16 6.08 13.53
C GLU A 27 -1.26 5.27 12.82
N PRO A 28 -2.23 5.93 12.17
CA PRO A 28 -3.28 5.27 11.40
C PRO A 28 -2.75 4.76 10.06
N THR A 29 -3.42 3.75 9.50
CA THR A 29 -3.18 3.28 8.14
C THR A 29 -4.38 3.59 7.25
N VAL A 30 -4.17 4.39 6.21
CA VAL A 30 -5.21 4.71 5.21
C VAL A 30 -5.26 3.60 4.17
N LYS A 31 -6.49 3.06 3.90
CA LYS A 31 -6.63 1.87 3.06
C LYS A 31 -7.99 1.77 2.35
N HIS A 32 -8.03 0.98 1.29
CA HIS A 32 -6.93 0.32 0.56
C HIS A 32 -6.67 1.09 -0.73
N PHE A 33 -5.46 1.60 -0.90
CA PHE A 33 -5.07 2.35 -2.10
C PHE A 33 -5.06 1.43 -3.35
N PRO A 34 -5.50 1.89 -4.52
CA PRO A 34 -6.07 3.19 -4.86
C PRO A 34 -7.59 3.31 -4.62
N GLY A 35 -8.26 2.28 -4.09
CA GLY A 35 -9.66 2.31 -3.69
C GLY A 35 -10.45 1.08 -4.17
N LEU A 36 -11.22 0.45 -3.27
CA LEU A 36 -11.97 -0.78 -3.55
C LEU A 36 -13.45 -0.55 -3.88
N GLY A 37 -13.90 0.72 -3.97
CA GLY A 37 -15.32 1.06 -4.02
C GLY A 37 -16.09 0.58 -5.26
N ARG A 38 -15.39 0.17 -6.32
CA ARG A 38 -16.01 -0.30 -7.57
C ARG A 38 -15.86 -1.80 -7.80
N ILE A 39 -15.12 -2.52 -6.99
CA ILE A 39 -15.05 -3.97 -7.09
C ILE A 39 -16.18 -4.63 -6.31
N THR A 40 -16.62 -5.80 -6.75
CA THR A 40 -17.73 -6.55 -6.15
C THR A 40 -17.27 -7.80 -5.41
N GLY A 41 -16.06 -8.26 -5.69
CA GLY A 41 -15.43 -9.40 -5.02
C GLY A 41 -14.63 -8.97 -3.80
N ASN A 42 -14.54 -9.84 -2.79
CA ASN A 42 -13.61 -9.69 -1.68
C ASN A 42 -12.27 -10.30 -2.08
N THR A 43 -11.19 -9.51 -2.05
CA THR A 43 -9.84 -9.89 -2.45
C THR A 43 -9.23 -11.00 -1.60
N ASP A 44 -9.67 -11.14 -0.35
CA ASP A 44 -9.22 -12.23 0.53
C ASP A 44 -9.82 -13.58 0.14
N LEU A 45 -11.05 -13.57 -0.37
CA LEU A 45 -11.85 -14.78 -0.59
C LEU A 45 -11.91 -15.18 -2.07
N ARG A 46 -11.59 -14.28 -3.01
CA ARG A 46 -11.78 -14.47 -4.45
C ARG A 46 -10.62 -13.93 -5.26
N ASP A 47 -10.41 -14.53 -6.40
CA ASP A 47 -9.55 -14.09 -7.49
C ASP A 47 -10.35 -13.52 -8.69
N THR A 48 -11.68 -13.46 -8.59
CA THR A 48 -12.61 -12.95 -9.60
C THR A 48 -13.50 -11.87 -9.03
N GLY A 49 -13.93 -10.93 -9.88
CA GLY A 49 -14.75 -9.78 -9.46
C GLY A 49 -13.96 -8.73 -8.66
N ILE A 50 -12.64 -8.76 -8.76
CA ILE A 50 -11.69 -7.88 -8.06
C ILE A 50 -11.01 -6.90 -9.01
N THR A 51 -11.59 -6.65 -10.18
CA THR A 51 -11.06 -5.70 -11.17
C THR A 51 -11.92 -4.45 -11.23
N ASP A 52 -11.31 -3.29 -11.02
CA ASP A 52 -11.87 -1.99 -11.36
C ASP A 52 -11.49 -1.67 -12.80
N SER A 53 -12.49 -1.55 -13.68
CA SER A 53 -12.32 -1.25 -15.11
C SER A 53 -12.51 0.22 -15.46
N VAL A 54 -12.71 1.07 -14.46
CA VAL A 54 -13.06 2.48 -14.63
C VAL A 54 -11.99 3.42 -14.11
N MET A 55 -11.35 3.08 -12.99
CA MET A 55 -10.36 3.94 -12.32
C MET A 55 -9.17 4.25 -13.24
N THR A 56 -8.87 5.55 -13.35
CA THR A 56 -7.68 6.10 -14.02
C THR A 56 -6.77 6.79 -13.02
N ARG A 57 -5.57 7.22 -13.47
CA ARG A 57 -4.61 7.97 -12.62
C ARG A 57 -5.16 9.28 -12.07
N ASP A 58 -6.12 9.91 -12.78
CA ASP A 58 -6.72 11.20 -12.41
C ASP A 58 -8.14 11.03 -11.80
N ASP A 59 -8.49 9.84 -11.32
CA ASP A 59 -9.83 9.57 -10.80
C ASP A 59 -10.08 10.34 -9.50
N SER A 60 -11.25 11.00 -9.41
CA SER A 60 -11.65 11.77 -8.21
C SER A 60 -11.80 10.91 -6.94
N HIS A 61 -11.86 9.59 -7.05
CA HIS A 61 -11.87 8.68 -5.90
C HIS A 61 -10.50 8.57 -5.21
N LEU A 62 -9.44 9.14 -5.81
CA LEU A 62 -8.13 9.29 -5.17
C LEU A 62 -8.08 10.47 -4.17
N THR A 63 -9.03 11.42 -4.25
CA THR A 63 -9.10 12.57 -3.34
C THR A 63 -8.99 12.21 -1.85
N PRO A 64 -9.66 11.15 -1.34
CA PRO A 64 -9.51 10.75 0.06
C PRO A 64 -8.08 10.41 0.48
N PHE A 65 -7.31 9.81 -0.42
CA PHE A 65 -5.91 9.50 -0.17
C PHE A 65 -5.03 10.75 -0.23
N ALA A 66 -5.25 11.62 -1.22
CA ALA A 66 -4.56 12.90 -1.31
C ALA A 66 -4.78 13.74 -0.06
N ASP A 67 -6.04 13.90 0.38
CA ASP A 67 -6.39 14.66 1.58
C ASP A 67 -5.78 14.05 2.87
N ALA A 68 -5.68 12.71 2.94
CA ALA A 68 -5.05 12.05 4.07
C ALA A 68 -3.52 12.23 4.08
N ILE A 69 -2.88 12.21 2.92
CA ILE A 69 -1.45 12.47 2.74
C ILE A 69 -1.15 13.92 3.12
N ASP A 70 -1.92 14.88 2.61
CA ASP A 70 -1.82 16.30 2.97
C ASP A 70 -2.08 16.53 4.48
N GLY A 71 -2.90 15.69 5.11
CA GLY A 71 -3.15 15.66 6.54
C GLY A 71 -2.06 15.00 7.38
N GLY A 72 -0.95 14.55 6.77
CA GLY A 72 0.22 14.02 7.47
C GLY A 72 0.15 12.52 7.80
N THR A 73 -0.71 11.73 7.12
CA THR A 73 -0.71 10.27 7.27
C THR A 73 0.66 9.69 6.89
N GLN A 74 1.19 8.80 7.71
CA GLN A 74 2.52 8.19 7.55
C GLN A 74 2.48 6.77 6.98
N ILE A 75 1.29 6.12 6.95
CA ILE A 75 1.16 4.74 6.45
C ILE A 75 -0.02 4.64 5.47
N VAL A 76 0.26 4.10 4.28
CA VAL A 76 -0.77 3.74 3.29
C VAL A 76 -0.69 2.25 2.97
N MET A 77 -1.83 1.56 3.05
CA MET A 77 -1.94 0.16 2.63
C MET A 77 -2.43 0.09 1.19
N VAL A 78 -1.70 -0.66 0.36
CA VAL A 78 -2.09 -0.93 -1.03
C VAL A 78 -2.85 -2.26 -1.11
N GLY A 79 -4.03 -2.22 -1.74
CA GLY A 79 -4.88 -3.39 -1.92
C GLY A 79 -4.39 -4.33 -3.02
N SER A 80 -5.00 -5.51 -3.07
CA SER A 80 -4.66 -6.58 -4.03
C SER A 80 -5.59 -6.65 -5.25
N ALA A 81 -6.46 -5.65 -5.45
CA ALA A 81 -7.34 -5.56 -6.62
C ALA A 81 -6.57 -5.17 -7.90
N HIS A 82 -7.23 -5.40 -9.06
CA HIS A 82 -6.71 -5.03 -10.37
C HIS A 82 -7.35 -3.73 -10.88
N TYR A 83 -6.61 -2.94 -11.66
CA TYR A 83 -7.06 -1.66 -12.23
C TYR A 83 -6.73 -1.62 -13.72
N SER A 84 -7.68 -2.07 -14.55
CA SER A 84 -7.41 -2.36 -15.97
C SER A 84 -7.03 -1.15 -16.81
N GLN A 85 -7.42 0.07 -16.39
CA GLN A 85 -7.06 1.32 -17.07
C GLN A 85 -5.67 1.85 -16.66
N ILE A 86 -5.02 1.24 -15.64
CA ILE A 86 -3.71 1.68 -15.12
C ILE A 86 -2.63 0.65 -15.41
N ASP A 87 -2.79 -0.58 -14.95
CA ASP A 87 -1.79 -1.65 -15.12
C ASP A 87 -2.43 -3.02 -15.35
N GLY A 88 -3.49 -3.04 -16.11
CA GLY A 88 -4.11 -4.23 -16.68
C GLY A 88 -4.31 -5.38 -15.72
N GLU A 89 -3.49 -6.41 -15.84
CA GLU A 89 -3.63 -7.66 -15.10
C GLU A 89 -2.74 -7.76 -13.85
N THR A 90 -1.96 -6.70 -13.54
CA THR A 90 -1.08 -6.69 -12.37
C THR A 90 -1.88 -6.28 -11.13
N PRO A 91 -1.90 -7.07 -10.03
CA PRO A 91 -2.46 -6.62 -8.76
C PRO A 91 -1.83 -5.30 -8.31
N ALA A 92 -2.61 -4.36 -7.78
CA ALA A 92 -2.14 -3.01 -7.44
C ALA A 92 -0.87 -3.01 -6.59
N LEU A 93 -0.81 -3.89 -5.59
CA LEU A 93 0.36 -4.00 -4.69
C LEU A 93 1.65 -4.47 -5.40
N PHE A 94 1.58 -5.04 -6.60
CA PHE A 94 2.76 -5.42 -7.40
C PHE A 94 3.05 -4.48 -8.57
N SER A 95 2.23 -3.44 -8.73
CA SER A 95 2.33 -2.48 -9.82
C SER A 95 3.17 -1.28 -9.44
N SER A 96 4.34 -1.11 -10.05
CA SER A 96 5.14 0.11 -9.89
C SER A 96 4.43 1.35 -10.44
N LYS A 97 3.53 1.21 -11.41
CA LYS A 97 2.71 2.33 -11.90
C LYS A 97 1.76 2.85 -10.82
N ILE A 98 1.29 1.96 -9.92
CA ILE A 98 0.38 2.32 -8.83
C ILE A 98 1.17 2.73 -7.59
N VAL A 99 2.14 1.92 -7.15
CA VAL A 99 2.87 2.19 -5.90
C VAL A 99 3.85 3.35 -6.07
N ASP A 100 4.79 3.26 -7.01
CA ASP A 100 5.72 4.38 -7.26
C ASP A 100 5.02 5.52 -8.00
N GLY A 101 4.42 5.24 -9.16
CA GLY A 101 3.91 6.28 -10.04
C GLY A 101 2.74 7.08 -9.44
N MET A 102 1.67 6.41 -8.97
CA MET A 102 0.51 7.14 -8.48
C MET A 102 0.68 7.58 -7.02
N LEU A 103 1.10 6.67 -6.13
CA LEU A 103 1.13 6.99 -4.70
C LEU A 103 2.34 7.86 -4.35
N ARG A 104 3.56 7.52 -4.84
CA ARG A 104 4.75 8.29 -4.51
C ARG A 104 4.92 9.52 -5.38
N ASP A 105 4.87 9.37 -6.72
CA ASP A 105 5.18 10.49 -7.63
C ASP A 105 4.00 11.46 -7.76
N ASP A 106 2.76 10.97 -8.07
CA ASP A 106 1.63 11.85 -8.34
C ASP A 106 1.04 12.45 -7.05
N LEU A 107 0.91 11.65 -5.96
CA LEU A 107 0.37 12.12 -4.68
C LEU A 107 1.46 12.59 -3.69
N GLY A 108 2.74 12.46 -4.03
CA GLY A 108 3.85 12.93 -3.22
C GLY A 108 4.03 12.18 -1.90
N PHE A 109 3.60 10.93 -1.80
CA PHE A 109 3.69 10.16 -0.57
C PHE A 109 5.10 9.61 -0.32
N ASP A 110 5.76 10.09 0.72
CA ASP A 110 7.10 9.70 1.13
C ASP A 110 7.14 8.77 2.38
N GLY A 111 5.99 8.51 2.98
CA GLY A 111 5.83 7.62 4.14
C GLY A 111 5.93 6.13 3.80
N VAL A 112 5.50 5.31 4.74
CA VAL A 112 5.57 3.84 4.68
C VAL A 112 4.39 3.26 3.88
N VAL A 113 4.71 2.45 2.86
CA VAL A 113 3.72 1.69 2.09
C VAL A 113 3.72 0.24 2.56
N ILE A 114 2.54 -0.25 2.96
CA ILE A 114 2.35 -1.63 3.42
C ILE A 114 1.42 -2.40 2.46
N THR A 115 1.63 -3.71 2.28
CA THR A 115 0.68 -4.56 1.54
C THR A 115 -0.60 -4.77 2.34
N ASP A 116 -1.70 -5.09 1.63
CA ASP A 116 -2.75 -5.93 2.17
C ASP A 116 -2.21 -7.35 2.44
N ASP A 117 -2.98 -8.24 3.06
CA ASP A 117 -2.49 -9.60 3.35
C ASP A 117 -2.04 -10.33 2.08
N VAL A 118 -0.79 -10.73 2.04
CA VAL A 118 -0.24 -11.54 0.94
C VAL A 118 -0.08 -13.02 1.31
N GLY A 119 -0.40 -13.40 2.55
CA GLY A 119 -0.27 -14.77 3.03
C GLY A 119 -1.46 -15.64 2.65
N ALA A 120 -2.66 -15.19 2.96
CA ALA A 120 -3.90 -15.95 2.82
C ALA A 120 -4.82 -15.45 1.70
N ALA A 121 -4.66 -14.20 1.22
CA ALA A 121 -5.54 -13.60 0.23
C ALA A 121 -5.54 -14.35 -1.12
N LYS A 122 -6.74 -14.66 -1.61
CA LYS A 122 -6.94 -15.37 -2.88
C LYS A 122 -6.47 -14.56 -4.09
N ALA A 123 -6.60 -13.25 -4.04
CA ALA A 123 -6.19 -12.34 -5.11
C ALA A 123 -4.72 -12.49 -5.52
N VAL A 124 -3.84 -12.91 -4.62
CA VAL A 124 -2.40 -13.08 -4.88
C VAL A 124 -1.93 -14.54 -4.81
N ALA A 125 -2.86 -15.49 -4.64
CA ALA A 125 -2.53 -16.91 -4.44
C ALA A 125 -1.75 -17.53 -5.60
N ALA A 126 -1.95 -17.05 -6.84
CA ALA A 126 -1.23 -17.52 -8.02
C ALA A 126 0.26 -17.09 -8.05
N THR A 127 0.64 -16.08 -7.23
CA THR A 127 2.03 -15.62 -7.13
C THR A 127 2.76 -16.45 -6.06
N PRO A 128 3.93 -17.05 -6.39
CA PRO A 128 4.74 -17.77 -5.40
C PRO A 128 5.10 -16.90 -4.18
N VAL A 129 5.09 -17.50 -3.00
CA VAL A 129 5.23 -16.80 -1.71
C VAL A 129 6.43 -15.84 -1.68
N GLY A 130 7.62 -16.30 -2.05
CA GLY A 130 8.82 -15.45 -2.07
C GLY A 130 8.71 -14.29 -3.08
N GLU A 131 8.03 -14.52 -4.21
CA GLU A 131 7.83 -13.49 -5.21
C GLU A 131 6.86 -12.40 -4.78
N ARG A 132 5.88 -12.69 -3.91
CA ARG A 132 4.95 -11.68 -3.39
C ARG A 132 5.72 -10.55 -2.70
N ALA A 133 6.69 -10.92 -1.86
CA ALA A 133 7.53 -9.96 -1.15
C ALA A 133 8.47 -9.18 -2.08
N THR A 134 9.17 -9.88 -2.97
CA THR A 134 10.13 -9.23 -3.88
C THR A 134 9.46 -8.34 -4.93
N LYS A 135 8.27 -8.71 -5.42
CA LYS A 135 7.48 -7.89 -6.37
C LYS A 135 6.98 -6.61 -5.70
N PHE A 136 6.49 -6.72 -4.45
CA PHE A 136 6.02 -5.55 -3.73
C PHE A 136 7.12 -4.53 -3.43
N ILE A 137 8.28 -4.99 -2.93
CA ILE A 137 9.42 -4.09 -2.70
C ILE A 137 9.91 -3.49 -4.03
N ALA A 138 9.95 -4.29 -5.10
CA ALA A 138 10.33 -3.80 -6.43
C ALA A 138 9.33 -2.78 -6.99
N ALA A 139 8.08 -2.82 -6.57
CA ALA A 139 7.06 -1.83 -6.94
C ALA A 139 7.13 -0.54 -6.11
N GLY A 140 8.01 -0.44 -5.11
CA GLY A 140 8.17 0.75 -4.24
C GLY A 140 7.57 0.60 -2.85
N GLY A 141 7.15 -0.60 -2.45
CA GLY A 141 6.60 -0.90 -1.13
C GLY A 141 7.65 -1.11 -0.05
N ASP A 142 7.24 -1.09 1.22
CA ASP A 142 8.13 -1.10 2.38
C ASP A 142 7.88 -2.26 3.34
N ILE A 143 6.62 -2.53 3.70
CA ILE A 143 6.25 -3.57 4.66
C ILE A 143 5.37 -4.61 3.98
N VAL A 144 5.75 -5.88 4.11
CA VAL A 144 4.95 -7.02 3.62
C VAL A 144 4.15 -7.60 4.77
N LEU A 145 2.82 -7.49 4.71
CA LEU A 145 1.90 -8.05 5.69
C LEU A 145 1.52 -9.48 5.30
N THR A 146 1.58 -10.41 6.24
CA THR A 146 1.10 -11.78 6.05
C THR A 146 0.33 -12.27 7.27
N ALA A 147 -0.86 -12.84 7.04
CA ALA A 147 -1.64 -13.55 8.06
C ALA A 147 -1.10 -14.97 8.31
N ASP A 148 -0.18 -15.46 7.47
CA ASP A 148 0.48 -16.76 7.66
C ASP A 148 1.97 -16.58 8.00
N PRO A 149 2.34 -16.58 9.30
CA PRO A 149 3.71 -16.37 9.72
C PRO A 149 4.67 -17.50 9.26
N SER A 150 4.16 -18.66 8.87
CA SER A 150 5.01 -19.75 8.35
C SER A 150 5.66 -19.40 7.00
N GLN A 151 5.12 -18.44 6.27
CA GLN A 151 5.63 -17.98 4.98
C GLN A 151 6.79 -16.97 5.09
N VAL A 152 6.97 -16.34 6.26
CA VAL A 152 7.96 -15.28 6.47
C VAL A 152 9.39 -15.72 6.13
N PRO A 153 9.89 -16.91 6.53
CA PRO A 153 11.24 -17.34 6.16
C PRO A 153 11.45 -17.41 4.63
N THR A 154 10.45 -17.87 3.90
CA THR A 154 10.49 -17.95 2.42
C THR A 154 10.56 -16.55 1.80
N MET A 155 9.76 -15.61 2.30
CA MET A 155 9.77 -14.21 1.83
C MET A 155 11.12 -13.55 2.10
N VAL A 156 11.66 -13.68 3.32
CA VAL A 156 12.96 -13.12 3.69
C VAL A 156 14.08 -13.68 2.82
N SER A 157 14.14 -15.02 2.67
CA SER A 157 15.16 -15.66 1.84
C SER A 157 15.09 -15.20 0.37
N ALA A 158 13.88 -14.97 -0.17
CA ALA A 158 13.72 -14.48 -1.53
C ALA A 158 14.21 -13.03 -1.68
N ILE A 159 13.93 -12.15 -0.71
CA ILE A 159 14.42 -10.77 -0.69
C ILE A 159 15.95 -10.76 -0.63
N GLU A 160 16.54 -11.53 0.28
CA GLU A 160 18.02 -11.60 0.44
C GLU A 160 18.69 -12.12 -0.83
N ALA A 161 18.16 -13.18 -1.43
CA ALA A 161 18.72 -13.77 -2.64
C ALA A 161 18.66 -12.77 -3.80
N LYS A 162 17.54 -12.08 -3.97
CA LYS A 162 17.39 -11.06 -5.01
C LYS A 162 18.31 -9.87 -4.77
N ALA A 163 18.40 -9.37 -3.55
CA ALA A 163 19.27 -8.23 -3.21
C ALA A 163 20.76 -8.52 -3.43
N LYS A 164 21.21 -9.77 -3.21
CA LYS A 164 22.58 -10.20 -3.50
C LYS A 164 22.91 -10.17 -4.98
N GLY A 165 21.93 -10.46 -5.85
CA GLY A 165 22.12 -10.53 -7.32
C GLY A 165 21.74 -9.26 -8.06
N ASP A 166 21.05 -8.32 -7.43
CA ASP A 166 20.49 -7.10 -8.04
C ASP A 166 20.76 -5.87 -7.18
N PRO A 167 21.82 -5.09 -7.49
CA PRO A 167 22.17 -3.89 -6.73
C PRO A 167 21.08 -2.81 -6.74
N ALA A 168 20.24 -2.73 -7.79
CA ALA A 168 19.13 -1.78 -7.83
C ALA A 168 18.05 -2.17 -6.82
N PHE A 169 17.71 -3.46 -6.76
CA PHE A 169 16.78 -3.99 -5.77
C PHE A 169 17.33 -3.85 -4.33
N ALA A 170 18.64 -4.07 -4.13
CA ALA A 170 19.26 -3.85 -2.82
C ALA A 170 19.12 -2.40 -2.33
N LYS A 171 19.21 -1.41 -3.23
CA LYS A 171 18.94 0.01 -2.91
C LYS A 171 17.48 0.23 -2.53
N GLN A 172 16.53 -0.42 -3.21
CA GLN A 172 15.09 -0.34 -2.85
C GLN A 172 14.85 -0.91 -1.45
N VAL A 173 15.43 -2.08 -1.14
CA VAL A 173 15.34 -2.67 0.21
C VAL A 173 15.89 -1.71 1.27
N THR A 174 17.05 -1.08 1.01
CA THR A 174 17.63 -0.10 1.93
C THR A 174 16.71 1.10 2.12
N ALA A 175 16.14 1.65 1.05
CA ALA A 175 15.21 2.77 1.12
C ALA A 175 13.95 2.41 1.92
N SER A 176 13.40 1.21 1.72
CA SER A 176 12.25 0.69 2.46
C SER A 176 12.55 0.58 3.97
N VAL A 177 13.69 -0.02 4.31
CA VAL A 177 14.12 -0.12 5.72
C VAL A 177 14.31 1.26 6.34
N THR A 178 14.89 2.21 5.60
CA THR A 178 15.08 3.59 6.08
C THR A 178 13.73 4.24 6.42
N ARG A 179 12.72 4.18 5.53
CA ARG A 179 11.39 4.76 5.81
C ARG A 179 10.75 4.14 7.06
N VAL A 180 10.82 2.82 7.20
CA VAL A 180 10.27 2.11 8.36
C VAL A 180 10.98 2.51 9.66
N LEU A 181 12.31 2.66 9.63
CA LEU A 181 13.08 3.07 10.81
C LEU A 181 12.82 4.54 11.16
N THR A 182 12.75 5.43 10.16
CA THR A 182 12.38 6.84 10.36
C THR A 182 11.01 6.95 11.02
N LEU A 183 9.99 6.26 10.50
CA LEU A 183 8.67 6.24 11.11
C LEU A 183 8.72 5.77 12.58
N LYS A 184 9.46 4.71 12.87
CA LYS A 184 9.62 4.22 14.26
C LYS A 184 10.35 5.22 15.16
N GLU A 185 11.31 5.95 14.63
CA GLU A 185 12.01 7.02 15.35
C GLU A 185 11.07 8.16 15.68
N ASP A 186 10.29 8.65 14.69
CA ASP A 186 9.30 9.71 14.85
C ASP A 186 8.22 9.34 15.88
N MET A 187 7.84 8.06 15.95
CA MET A 187 6.93 7.52 16.95
C MET A 187 7.59 7.28 18.33
N GLY A 188 8.88 7.54 18.50
CA GLY A 188 9.60 7.29 19.74
C GLY A 188 9.79 5.80 20.08
N LEU A 189 9.66 4.91 19.10
CA LEU A 189 9.79 3.46 19.26
C LEU A 189 11.25 2.97 19.11
N LEU A 190 12.14 3.81 18.62
CA LEU A 190 13.57 3.54 18.53
C LEU A 190 14.30 4.35 19.59
N ARG A 191 15.14 3.66 20.38
CA ARG A 191 16.14 4.30 21.24
C ARG A 191 17.49 4.01 20.62
N CYS A 192 18.07 5.01 19.97
CA CYS A 192 19.49 4.98 19.66
C CYS A 192 20.24 5.08 20.98
N GLY A 193 20.85 4.00 21.42
CA GLY A 193 21.70 3.92 22.61
C GLY A 193 23.06 4.56 22.37
#